data_36b205e2cfd8340184dd81df48d0125e
#
_entry.id   36b205e2cfd8340184dd81df48d0125e
#
_cell.length_a   1.000
_cell.length_b   1.000
_cell.length_c   1.000
_cell.angle_alpha   90.00
_cell.angle_beta   90.00
_cell.angle_gamma   90.00
#
_symmetry.space_group_name_H-M   'P 1'
#
loop_
_entity.id
_entity.type
_entity.pdbx_description
1 polymer ?
#
loop_
_entity_poly.entity_id
_entity_poly.type
_entity_poly.pdbx_seq_one_letter_code
_entity_poly.pdbx_strand_id
1 'polypeptide(L)' 'MASWIGAYISHYKLIEFKVAGQFVYQNYLVIYERRPIALKFKFYKPDKSWLLLSFSWDADIDDYIERLVDQRIVLPQLAQ' A
#
# COMPACT_ATOMS: atom_id res chain seq x y z
N MET A 1 -0.10 15.33 -13.99
CA MET A 1 0.57 14.06 -13.69
C MET A 1 2.07 14.18 -13.93
N ALA A 2 2.84 13.67 -13.03
CA ALA A 2 4.28 13.76 -13.17
C ALA A 2 4.77 12.87 -14.31
N SER A 3 5.53 13.45 -15.24
CA SER A 3 6.02 12.68 -16.39
C SER A 3 7.04 11.63 -15.98
N TRP A 4 7.60 11.72 -14.78
CA TRP A 4 8.60 10.76 -14.34
C TRP A 4 8.01 9.39 -13.96
N ILE A 5 6.70 9.30 -13.77
CA ILE A 5 6.08 8.01 -13.49
C ILE A 5 5.36 7.43 -14.71
N GLY A 6 4.95 8.25 -15.66
CA GLY A 6 4.29 7.79 -16.85
C GLY A 6 2.82 7.45 -16.64
N ALA A 7 2.27 6.66 -17.53
CA ALA A 7 0.85 6.33 -17.49
C ALA A 7 0.60 5.15 -16.53
N TYR A 8 -0.59 5.15 -15.95
CA TYR A 8 -1.03 4.07 -15.06
C TYR A 8 -1.22 2.77 -15.86
N ILE A 9 -0.80 1.67 -15.27
CA ILE A 9 -0.96 0.35 -15.87
C ILE A 9 -1.87 -0.54 -15.03
N SER A 10 -1.52 -0.76 -13.76
CA SER A 10 -2.30 -1.66 -12.90
C SER A 10 -1.98 -1.39 -11.44
N HIS A 11 -2.66 -2.12 -10.55
CA HIS A 11 -2.37 -2.00 -9.13
C HIS A 11 -2.64 -3.33 -8.44
N TYR A 12 -2.00 -3.53 -7.29
CA TYR A 12 -2.14 -4.73 -6.47
C TYR A 12 -2.25 -4.34 -5.01
N LYS A 13 -3.13 -5.02 -4.28
CA LYS A 13 -3.20 -4.87 -2.84
C LYS A 13 -2.17 -5.79 -2.21
N LEU A 14 -1.22 -5.22 -1.49
CA LEU A 14 -0.15 -5.98 -0.86
C LEU A 14 -0.54 -6.49 0.52
N ILE A 15 -1.12 -5.64 1.34
CA ILE A 15 -1.41 -5.94 2.73
C ILE A 15 -2.73 -5.28 3.12
N GLU A 16 -3.50 -5.97 3.94
CA GLU A 16 -4.67 -5.39 4.56
C GLU A 16 -4.79 -5.92 5.98
N PHE A 17 -4.84 -5.00 6.96
CA PHE A 17 -5.09 -5.34 8.35
C PHE A 17 -6.39 -4.72 8.79
N LYS A 18 -7.20 -5.49 9.51
CA LYS A 18 -8.44 -5.00 10.10
C LYS A 18 -8.37 -5.20 11.60
N VAL A 19 -8.67 -4.15 12.35
CA VAL A 19 -8.60 -4.19 13.81
C VAL A 19 -9.96 -3.84 14.37
N ALA A 20 -10.56 -4.78 15.10
CA ALA A 20 -11.83 -4.58 15.80
C ALA A 20 -12.97 -4.13 14.90
N GLY A 21 -12.87 -4.35 13.60
CA GLY A 21 -13.90 -3.93 12.66
C GLY A 21 -14.00 -2.43 12.50
N GLN A 22 -13.13 -1.65 13.13
CA GLN A 22 -13.20 -0.19 13.11
C GLN A 22 -11.97 0.47 12.54
N PHE A 23 -10.91 -0.28 12.28
CA PHE A 23 -9.67 0.28 11.77
C PHE A 23 -9.19 -0.61 10.64
N VAL A 24 -8.85 0.00 9.50
CA VAL A 24 -8.33 -0.73 8.35
C VAL A 24 -7.07 -0.05 7.85
N TYR A 25 -6.04 -0.86 7.64
CA TYR A 25 -4.76 -0.43 7.15
C TYR A 25 -4.50 -1.15 5.85
N GLN A 26 -4.29 -0.43 4.75
CA GLN A 26 -4.11 -1.03 3.43
C GLN A 26 -2.87 -0.49 2.76
N ASN A 27 -2.11 -1.39 2.14
CA ASN A 27 -0.97 -1.03 1.32
C ASN A 27 -1.19 -1.55 -0.08
N TYR A 28 -0.96 -0.69 -1.07
CA TYR A 28 -1.09 -1.03 -2.48
C TYR A 28 0.21 -0.77 -3.22
N LEU A 29 0.44 -1.53 -4.26
CA LEU A 29 1.48 -1.27 -5.23
C LEU A 29 0.83 -0.85 -6.53
N VAL A 30 1.12 0.33 -7.00
CA VAL A 30 0.56 0.84 -8.25
C VAL A 30 1.65 0.85 -9.30
N ILE A 31 1.35 0.24 -10.43
CA ILE A 31 2.32 0.09 -11.52
C ILE A 31 2.07 1.17 -12.55
N TYR A 32 3.09 1.99 -12.77
CA TYR A 32 3.11 3.00 -13.82
C TYR A 32 4.17 2.63 -14.84
N GLU A 33 4.11 3.27 -15.99
CA GLU A 33 5.03 2.94 -17.10
C GLU A 33 6.50 3.00 -16.69
N ARG A 34 6.85 3.95 -15.85
CA ARG A 34 8.27 4.23 -15.57
C ARG A 34 8.72 3.78 -14.20
N ARG A 35 7.80 3.64 -13.25
CA ARG A 35 8.16 3.15 -11.93
C ARG A 35 6.92 2.78 -11.13
N PRO A 36 7.10 1.89 -10.16
CA PRO A 36 6.01 1.59 -9.24
C PRO A 36 5.93 2.63 -8.12
N ILE A 37 4.73 2.76 -7.56
CA ILE A 37 4.49 3.63 -6.41
C ILE A 37 3.77 2.81 -5.36
N ALA A 38 4.24 2.89 -4.12
CA ALA A 38 3.55 2.25 -3.00
C ALA A 38 2.61 3.26 -2.37
N LEU A 39 1.38 2.84 -2.13
CA LEU A 39 0.36 3.68 -1.48
C LEU A 39 -0.06 3.04 -0.18
N LYS A 40 -0.23 3.86 0.85
CA LYS A 40 -0.67 3.42 2.16
C LYS A 40 -1.88 4.21 2.57
N PHE A 41 -2.92 3.51 3.03
CA PHE A 41 -4.15 4.13 3.50
C PHE A 41 -4.45 3.66 4.91
N LYS A 42 -4.97 4.56 5.73
CA LYS A 42 -5.49 4.22 7.04
C LYS A 42 -6.90 4.74 7.12
N PHE A 43 -7.85 3.84 7.41
CA PHE A 43 -9.25 4.19 7.55
C PHE A 43 -9.70 3.90 8.97
N TYR A 44 -10.65 4.69 9.43
CA TYR A 44 -11.20 4.54 10.77
C TYR A 44 -12.71 4.74 10.73
N LYS A 45 -13.42 3.88 11.45
CA LYS A 45 -14.87 3.96 11.53
C LYS A 45 -15.27 4.11 12.99
N PRO A 46 -15.42 5.36 13.48
CA PRO A 46 -15.77 5.56 14.88
C PRO A 46 -17.18 5.10 15.20
N ASP A 47 -18.09 5.16 14.24
CA ASP A 47 -19.47 4.74 14.44
C ASP A 47 -19.96 3.99 13.20
N LYS A 48 -20.58 4.67 12.26
CA LYS A 48 -21.18 4.03 11.11
C LYS A 48 -20.50 4.35 9.79
N SER A 49 -19.71 5.39 9.76
CA SER A 49 -19.08 5.85 8.52
C SER A 49 -17.56 5.71 8.58
N TRP A 50 -16.97 5.34 7.46
CA TRP A 50 -15.53 5.25 7.34
C TRP A 50 -14.94 6.61 7.07
N LEU A 51 -13.83 6.89 7.74
CA LEU A 51 -13.06 8.11 7.55
C LEU A 51 -11.66 7.75 7.11
N LEU A 52 -11.10 8.51 6.19
CA LEU A 52 -9.71 8.35 5.79
C LEU A 52 -8.85 9.10 6.79
N LEU A 53 -8.12 8.37 7.62
CA LEU A 53 -7.27 8.97 8.64
C LEU A 53 -5.97 9.51 8.05
N SER A 54 -5.34 8.75 7.19
CA SER A 54 -4.10 9.20 6.59
C SER A 54 -3.88 8.49 5.27
N PHE A 55 -3.05 9.12 4.45
CA PHE A 55 -2.69 8.63 3.14
C PHE A 55 -1.25 9.03 2.88
N SER A 56 -0.46 8.11 2.38
CA SER A 56 0.92 8.42 2.01
C SER A 56 1.33 7.58 0.82
N TRP A 57 2.40 7.98 0.17
CA TRP A 57 2.91 7.26 -0.97
C TRP A 57 4.43 7.28 -0.93
N ASP A 58 5.04 6.33 -1.63
CA ASP A 58 6.49 6.17 -1.62
C ASP A 58 6.91 5.67 -2.99
N ALA A 59 7.82 6.37 -3.62
CA ALA A 59 8.36 5.98 -4.92
C ALA A 59 9.67 5.22 -4.80
N ASP A 60 10.25 5.16 -3.61
CA ASP A 60 11.46 4.39 -3.36
C ASP A 60 11.06 2.96 -3.04
N ILE A 61 10.68 2.25 -4.10
CA ILE A 61 10.08 0.94 -3.93
C ILE A 61 11.07 -0.09 -3.41
N ASP A 62 12.35 0.04 -3.75
CA ASP A 62 13.34 -0.91 -3.28
C ASP A 62 13.42 -0.91 -1.76
N ASP A 63 13.48 0.27 -1.16
CA ASP A 63 13.53 0.39 0.29
C ASP A 63 12.23 -0.11 0.93
N TYR A 64 11.12 0.20 0.31
CA TYR A 64 9.83 -0.23 0.80
C TYR A 64 9.72 -1.76 0.83
N ILE A 65 10.12 -2.40 -0.26
CA ILE A 65 10.06 -3.86 -0.34
C ILE A 65 11.02 -4.50 0.66
N GLU A 66 12.20 -3.93 0.83
CA GLU A 66 13.15 -4.45 1.81
C GLU A 66 12.58 -4.41 3.22
N ARG A 67 11.86 -3.35 3.57
CA ARG A 67 11.25 -3.26 4.88
C ARG A 67 10.16 -4.30 5.06
N LEU A 68 9.39 -4.58 4.03
CA LEU A 68 8.37 -5.63 4.11
C LEU A 68 9.00 -7.00 4.33
N VAL A 69 10.10 -7.27 3.64
CA VAL A 69 10.80 -8.54 3.80
C VAL A 69 11.37 -8.66 5.21
N ASP A 70 11.94 -7.59 5.73
CA ASP A 70 12.50 -7.59 7.08
C ASP A 70 11.44 -7.88 8.13
N GLN A 71 10.24 -7.42 7.92
CA GLN A 71 9.16 -7.68 8.86
C GLN A 71 8.62 -9.10 8.75
N ARG A 72 8.95 -9.81 7.70
CA ARG A 72 8.61 -11.20 7.50
C ARG A 72 7.12 -11.49 7.41
N ILE A 73 6.36 -10.46 7.17
CA ILE A 73 4.91 -10.58 7.15
C ILE A 73 4.43 -11.19 5.85
N VAL A 74 5.06 -10.83 4.75
CA VAL A 74 4.60 -11.26 3.43
C VAL A 74 5.47 -12.33 2.82
N LEU A 75 6.45 -12.82 3.54
CA LEU A 75 7.39 -13.78 3.00
C LEU A 75 6.77 -15.06 2.47
N PRO A 76 5.79 -15.66 3.15
CA PRO A 76 5.19 -16.87 2.59
C PRO A 76 4.60 -16.67 1.20
N GLN A 77 4.09 -15.49 0.95
CA GLN A 77 3.52 -15.18 -0.35
C GLN A 77 4.59 -14.90 -1.39
N LEU A 78 5.64 -14.21 -0.97
CA LEU A 78 6.71 -13.86 -1.88
C LEU A 78 7.58 -15.05 -2.25
N ALA A 79 7.63 -16.04 -1.38
CA ALA A 79 8.46 -17.20 -1.60
C ALA A 79 7.92 -18.14 -2.67
N GLN A 80 6.76 -17.86 -3.19
CA GLN A 80 6.13 -18.75 -4.15
C GLN A 80 6.46 -18.44 -5.60
#